data_2d62792a4cbb01abf87051961c8057de
#
_entry.id   2d62792a4cbb01abf87051961c8057de
#
_cell.length_a   1.000
_cell.length_b   1.000
_cell.length_c   1.000
_cell.angle_alpha   90.00
_cell.angle_beta   90.00
_cell.angle_gamma   90.00
#
_symmetry.space_group_name_H-M   'P 1'
#
loop_
_entity.id
_entity.type
_entity.pdbx_description
1 polymer ?
#
loop_
_entity_poly.entity_id
_entity_poly.type
_entity_poly.pdbx_seq_one_letter_code
_entity_poly.pdbx_strand_id
1 'polypeptide(L)'
;AGGDAQYGERLDQFVQLYGYARQLGLNTTGHLYETTEGCYPEILPYLMRIGHGVQIPLRYPQLLREVAARGQCLEICPTTYLKTGTLSEIRQLKPVFDRCFDAGVDIAICTDNAGLHDVRLPFEYENLLTQDVIGFDGLQACQAAAFRHAFAWPHQRQPSSVINDMLMEQLDDYQGEDSSA
;
A
#
# COMPACT_ATOMS: atom_id res chain seq x y z
N ALA A 1 -7.73 -11.80 -1.83
CA ALA A 1 -8.20 -12.27 -3.10
C ALA A 1 -7.02 -12.31 -4.06
N GLY A 2 -7.03 -13.19 -5.06
CA GLY A 2 -5.96 -13.27 -6.06
C GLY A 2 -5.85 -11.98 -6.89
N GLY A 3 -4.97 -11.99 -7.89
CA GLY A 3 -4.74 -10.82 -8.74
C GLY A 3 -6.03 -10.24 -9.34
N ASP A 4 -6.00 -8.96 -9.57
CA ASP A 4 -7.15 -8.16 -10.01
C ASP A 4 -7.81 -8.67 -11.32
N ALA A 5 -7.05 -9.32 -12.21
CA ALA A 5 -7.60 -9.97 -13.42
C ALA A 5 -8.62 -11.09 -13.13
N GLN A 6 -8.60 -11.67 -11.90
CA GLN A 6 -9.51 -12.76 -11.53
C GLN A 6 -10.94 -12.30 -11.21
N TYR A 7 -11.17 -11.00 -11.02
CA TYR A 7 -12.51 -10.49 -10.71
C TYR A 7 -13.47 -10.61 -11.92
N GLY A 8 -12.97 -10.46 -13.17
CA GLY A 8 -13.79 -10.27 -14.34
C GLY A 8 -14.89 -11.31 -14.55
N GLU A 9 -14.55 -12.59 -14.44
CA GLU A 9 -15.52 -13.70 -14.65
C GLU A 9 -16.48 -13.91 -13.49
N ARG A 10 -16.19 -13.35 -12.30
CA ARG A 10 -16.94 -13.58 -11.06
C ARG A 10 -17.22 -12.29 -10.28
N LEU A 11 -17.30 -11.18 -10.99
CA LEU A 11 -17.43 -9.85 -10.39
C LEU A 11 -18.58 -9.78 -9.37
N ASP A 12 -19.77 -10.29 -9.75
CA ASP A 12 -20.95 -10.29 -8.88
C ASP A 12 -20.72 -11.10 -7.59
N GLN A 13 -19.99 -12.20 -7.68
CA GLN A 13 -19.68 -13.03 -6.51
C GLN A 13 -18.70 -12.30 -5.56
N PHE A 14 -17.72 -11.58 -6.11
CA PHE A 14 -16.80 -10.78 -5.28
C PHE A 14 -17.51 -9.58 -4.64
N VAL A 15 -18.39 -8.90 -5.35
CA VAL A 15 -19.23 -7.83 -4.81
C VAL A 15 -20.09 -8.34 -3.66
N GLN A 16 -20.74 -9.49 -3.83
CA GLN A 16 -21.53 -10.13 -2.75
C GLN A 16 -20.66 -10.53 -1.56
N LEU A 17 -19.48 -11.13 -1.82
CA LEU A 17 -18.55 -11.56 -0.77
C LEU A 17 -18.07 -10.37 0.08
N TYR A 18 -17.60 -9.30 -0.58
CA TYR A 18 -17.17 -8.10 0.14
C TYR A 18 -18.33 -7.39 0.86
N GLY A 19 -19.50 -7.35 0.23
CA GLY A 19 -20.72 -6.85 0.87
C GLY A 19 -21.08 -7.61 2.15
N TYR A 20 -21.01 -8.94 2.09
CA TYR A 20 -21.24 -9.80 3.26
C TYR A 20 -20.17 -9.61 4.34
N ALA A 21 -18.90 -9.56 3.96
CA ALA A 21 -17.80 -9.27 4.90
C ALA A 21 -18.03 -7.96 5.67
N ARG A 22 -18.46 -6.91 4.96
CA ARG A 22 -18.81 -5.61 5.55
C ARG A 22 -20.00 -5.69 6.52
N GLN A 23 -21.04 -6.46 6.17
CA GLN A 23 -22.19 -6.70 7.07
C GLN A 23 -21.78 -7.39 8.37
N LEU A 24 -20.77 -8.26 8.31
CA LEU A 24 -20.20 -8.92 9.48
C LEU A 24 -19.22 -8.02 10.28
N GLY A 25 -19.02 -6.76 9.87
CA GLY A 25 -18.07 -5.86 10.51
C GLY A 25 -16.59 -6.20 10.23
N LEU A 26 -16.31 -7.01 9.21
CA LEU A 26 -14.94 -7.36 8.84
C LEU A 26 -14.31 -6.23 8.02
N ASN A 27 -13.02 -6.03 8.26
CA ASN A 27 -12.18 -5.17 7.43
C ASN A 27 -11.85 -5.88 6.12
N THR A 28 -11.78 -5.12 5.03
CA THR A 28 -11.66 -5.66 3.68
C THR A 28 -10.49 -5.03 2.93
N THR A 29 -9.69 -5.87 2.28
CA THR A 29 -8.68 -5.46 1.31
C THR A 29 -8.73 -6.39 0.11
N GLY A 30 -8.27 -5.93 -1.03
CA GLY A 30 -8.19 -6.73 -2.26
C GLY A 30 -7.34 -6.04 -3.31
N HIS A 31 -6.69 -6.81 -4.16
CA HIS A 31 -5.94 -6.28 -5.29
C HIS A 31 -6.89 -5.62 -6.27
N LEU A 32 -6.61 -4.37 -6.63
CA LEU A 32 -7.43 -3.61 -7.56
C LEU A 32 -6.59 -2.47 -8.17
N TYR A 33 -6.75 -2.24 -9.46
CA TYR A 33 -5.99 -1.19 -10.17
C TYR A 33 -4.45 -1.35 -10.08
N GLU A 34 -3.94 -2.58 -9.97
CA GLU A 34 -2.50 -2.85 -10.12
C GLU A 34 -2.11 -2.73 -11.58
N THR A 35 -2.86 -3.41 -12.46
CA THR A 35 -2.67 -3.41 -13.90
C THR A 35 -3.80 -2.65 -14.60
N THR A 36 -3.67 -2.48 -15.91
CA THR A 36 -4.71 -1.84 -16.72
C THR A 36 -5.92 -2.74 -16.97
N GLU A 37 -5.80 -4.02 -16.68
CA GLU A 37 -6.86 -5.03 -16.86
C GLU A 37 -7.70 -5.23 -15.59
N GLY A 38 -7.14 -4.91 -14.42
CA GLY A 38 -7.76 -5.10 -13.10
C GLY A 38 -8.53 -3.89 -12.58
N CYS A 39 -9.28 -3.21 -13.43
CA CYS A 39 -9.96 -1.95 -13.10
C CYS A 39 -11.47 -2.18 -12.92
N TYR A 40 -11.88 -2.61 -11.71
CA TYR A 40 -13.28 -2.91 -11.39
C TYR A 40 -13.82 -1.92 -10.34
N PRO A 41 -14.42 -0.79 -10.79
CA PRO A 41 -14.95 0.24 -9.88
C PRO A 41 -16.08 -0.29 -8.99
N GLU A 42 -16.76 -1.37 -9.38
CA GLU A 42 -17.82 -2.01 -8.62
C GLU A 42 -17.35 -2.57 -7.28
N ILE A 43 -16.07 -2.97 -7.18
CA ILE A 43 -15.47 -3.50 -5.95
C ILE A 43 -14.96 -2.37 -5.05
N LEU A 44 -14.54 -1.26 -5.63
CA LEU A 44 -13.93 -0.15 -4.92
C LEU A 44 -14.70 0.31 -3.66
N PRO A 45 -16.05 0.42 -3.66
CA PRO A 45 -16.82 0.85 -2.50
C PRO A 45 -16.74 -0.07 -1.28
N TYR A 46 -16.35 -1.31 -1.48
CA TYR A 46 -16.34 -2.33 -0.43
C TYR A 46 -14.99 -2.48 0.24
N LEU A 47 -13.92 -1.94 -0.34
CA LEU A 47 -12.57 -2.06 0.21
C LEU A 47 -12.30 -0.94 1.23
N MET A 48 -11.59 -1.27 2.30
CA MET A 48 -11.02 -0.29 3.23
C MET A 48 -9.58 0.05 2.82
N ARG A 49 -8.85 -0.94 2.32
CA ARG A 49 -7.55 -0.76 1.69
C ARG A 49 -7.59 -1.32 0.29
N ILE A 50 -6.93 -0.66 -0.62
CA ILE A 50 -6.83 -1.04 -2.02
C ILE A 50 -5.43 -1.61 -2.23
N GLY A 51 -5.34 -2.93 -2.37
CA GLY A 51 -4.09 -3.59 -2.72
C GLY A 51 -3.60 -3.03 -4.06
N HIS A 52 -2.43 -2.45 -4.05
CA HIS A 52 -1.83 -1.65 -5.11
C HIS A 52 -2.57 -0.33 -5.39
N GLY A 53 -3.58 -0.32 -6.23
CA GLY A 53 -4.29 0.91 -6.61
C GLY A 53 -3.46 1.87 -7.47
N VAL A 54 -2.28 1.48 -7.94
CA VAL A 54 -1.29 2.35 -8.61
C VAL A 54 -1.81 2.97 -9.91
N GLN A 55 -2.74 2.31 -10.60
CA GLN A 55 -3.35 2.84 -11.82
C GLN A 55 -4.36 3.97 -11.53
N ILE A 56 -4.90 4.07 -10.31
CA ILE A 56 -5.85 5.12 -9.95
C ILE A 56 -5.22 6.50 -10.17
N PRO A 57 -4.11 6.88 -9.49
CA PRO A 57 -3.50 8.17 -9.74
C PRO A 57 -2.88 8.32 -11.12
N LEU A 58 -2.46 7.22 -11.76
CA LEU A 58 -1.82 7.29 -13.08
C LEU A 58 -2.82 7.49 -14.21
N ARG A 59 -3.93 6.75 -14.23
CA ARG A 59 -4.87 6.67 -15.37
C ARG A 59 -6.28 7.11 -15.05
N TYR A 60 -6.69 7.05 -13.78
CA TYR A 60 -8.05 7.34 -13.32
C TYR A 60 -8.07 8.40 -12.20
N PRO A 61 -7.38 9.55 -12.34
CA PRO A 61 -7.24 10.54 -11.27
C PRO A 61 -8.59 11.08 -10.78
N GLN A 62 -9.64 10.99 -11.57
CA GLN A 62 -10.99 11.36 -11.17
C GLN A 62 -11.53 10.51 -10.00
N LEU A 63 -11.03 9.27 -9.83
CA LEU A 63 -11.40 8.39 -8.73
C LEU A 63 -10.75 8.78 -7.40
N LEU A 64 -9.67 9.57 -7.41
CA LEU A 64 -8.97 9.96 -6.18
C LEU A 64 -9.89 10.67 -5.19
N ARG A 65 -10.83 11.49 -5.68
CA ARG A 65 -11.81 12.16 -4.80
C ARG A 65 -12.72 11.16 -4.09
N GLU A 66 -13.12 10.11 -4.78
CA GLU A 66 -13.96 9.06 -4.20
C GLU A 66 -13.16 8.24 -3.18
N VAL A 67 -11.93 7.86 -3.52
CA VAL A 67 -11.00 7.14 -2.62
C VAL A 67 -10.77 7.96 -1.35
N ALA A 68 -10.47 9.25 -1.48
CA ALA A 68 -10.28 10.16 -0.35
C ALA A 68 -11.56 10.30 0.50
N ALA A 69 -12.72 10.52 -0.15
CA ALA A 69 -14.00 10.66 0.55
C ALA A 69 -14.41 9.41 1.33
N ARG A 70 -13.97 8.23 0.90
CA ARG A 70 -14.18 6.94 1.59
C ARG A 70 -13.13 6.67 2.67
N GLY A 71 -12.08 7.48 2.78
CA GLY A 71 -10.97 7.26 3.70
C GLY A 71 -10.20 5.97 3.39
N GLN A 72 -10.07 5.62 2.12
CA GLN A 72 -9.36 4.41 1.68
C GLN A 72 -7.86 4.65 1.61
N CYS A 73 -7.07 3.59 1.77
CA CYS A 73 -5.61 3.61 1.69
C CYS A 73 -5.14 2.77 0.50
N LEU A 74 -4.17 3.27 -0.27
CA LEU A 74 -3.48 2.51 -1.30
C LEU A 74 -2.29 1.77 -0.70
N GLU A 75 -2.12 0.49 -1.05
CA GLU A 75 -0.99 -0.35 -0.63
C GLU A 75 0.04 -0.39 -1.78
N ILE A 76 1.00 0.53 -1.78
CA ILE A 76 1.98 0.69 -2.87
C ILE A 76 3.18 -0.21 -2.63
N CYS A 77 3.53 -1.03 -3.62
CA CYS A 77 4.58 -2.06 -3.57
C CYS A 77 5.65 -1.80 -4.64
N PRO A 78 6.62 -0.88 -4.41
CA PRO A 78 7.54 -0.38 -5.44
C PRO A 78 8.31 -1.47 -6.18
N THR A 79 8.97 -2.37 -5.45
CA THR A 79 9.77 -3.45 -6.05
C THR A 79 8.90 -4.43 -6.84
N THR A 80 7.70 -4.74 -6.35
CA THR A 80 6.75 -5.62 -7.06
C THR A 80 6.46 -5.08 -8.46
N TYR A 81 6.20 -3.78 -8.61
CA TYR A 81 5.89 -3.20 -9.91
C TYR A 81 7.03 -3.31 -10.92
N LEU A 82 8.28 -3.25 -10.48
CA LEU A 82 9.44 -3.50 -11.35
C LEU A 82 9.55 -4.97 -11.74
N LYS A 83 9.30 -5.88 -10.79
CA LYS A 83 9.40 -7.32 -11.02
C LYS A 83 8.29 -7.86 -11.91
N THR A 84 7.08 -7.31 -11.79
CA THR A 84 5.92 -7.69 -12.62
C THR A 84 5.86 -6.95 -13.95
N GLY A 85 6.66 -5.89 -14.12
CA GLY A 85 6.62 -5.06 -15.33
C GLY A 85 5.45 -4.07 -15.35
N THR A 86 4.77 -3.86 -14.23
CA THR A 86 3.74 -2.84 -14.07
C THR A 86 4.32 -1.43 -14.28
N LEU A 87 5.54 -1.22 -13.80
CA LEU A 87 6.35 -0.03 -14.03
C LEU A 87 7.75 -0.44 -14.51
N SER A 88 8.42 0.43 -15.28
CA SER A 88 9.78 0.21 -15.76
C SER A 88 10.86 0.79 -14.84
N GLU A 89 10.49 1.79 -14.02
CA GLU A 89 11.40 2.45 -13.09
C GLU A 89 10.65 3.02 -11.88
N ILE A 90 11.32 3.10 -10.73
CA ILE A 90 10.73 3.60 -9.46
C ILE A 90 10.25 5.05 -9.57
N ARG A 91 10.95 5.89 -10.33
CA ARG A 91 10.58 7.32 -10.51
C ARG A 91 9.20 7.53 -11.10
N GLN A 92 8.64 6.54 -11.80
CA GLN A 92 7.26 6.58 -12.28
C GLN A 92 6.23 6.61 -11.14
N LEU A 93 6.64 6.29 -9.92
CA LEU A 93 5.79 6.44 -8.73
C LEU A 93 5.67 7.89 -8.24
N LYS A 94 6.58 8.80 -8.63
CA LYS A 94 6.49 10.19 -8.17
C LYS A 94 5.12 10.82 -8.40
N PRO A 95 4.54 10.82 -9.62
CA PRO A 95 3.19 11.34 -9.83
C PRO A 95 2.10 10.55 -9.08
N VAL A 96 2.35 9.30 -8.68
CA VAL A 96 1.41 8.54 -7.85
C VAL A 96 1.32 9.16 -6.47
N PHE A 97 2.47 9.37 -5.82
CA PHE A 97 2.54 9.97 -4.49
C PHE A 97 2.04 11.41 -4.50
N ASP A 98 2.54 12.25 -5.43
CA ASP A 98 2.15 13.65 -5.54
C ASP A 98 0.62 13.79 -5.65
N ARG A 99 -0.02 13.08 -6.57
CA ARG A 99 -1.47 13.14 -6.78
C ARG A 99 -2.29 12.60 -5.62
N CYS A 100 -1.81 11.55 -4.97
CA CYS A 100 -2.48 11.01 -3.78
C CYS A 100 -2.41 12.00 -2.62
N PHE A 101 -1.25 12.57 -2.34
CA PHE A 101 -1.09 13.56 -1.28
C PHE A 101 -1.92 14.82 -1.54
N ASP A 102 -1.91 15.33 -2.78
CA ASP A 102 -2.74 16.48 -3.19
C ASP A 102 -4.25 16.21 -3.03
N ALA A 103 -4.67 14.96 -3.24
CA ALA A 103 -6.06 14.54 -3.09
C ALA A 103 -6.44 14.16 -1.65
N GLY A 104 -5.49 14.09 -0.72
CA GLY A 104 -5.69 13.62 0.65
C GLY A 104 -5.93 12.11 0.75
N VAL A 105 -5.36 11.33 -0.19
CA VAL A 105 -5.42 9.86 -0.18
C VAL A 105 -4.23 9.31 0.59
N ASP A 106 -4.50 8.46 1.56
CA ASP A 106 -3.49 7.76 2.33
C ASP A 106 -2.78 6.69 1.49
N ILE A 107 -1.46 6.58 1.68
CA ILE A 107 -0.62 5.53 1.08
C ILE A 107 0.11 4.77 2.18
N ALA A 108 0.05 3.45 2.14
CA ALA A 108 0.93 2.56 2.87
C ALA A 108 1.95 1.94 1.92
N ILE A 109 3.24 2.02 2.25
CA ILE A 109 4.30 1.36 1.48
C ILE A 109 4.41 -0.08 1.97
N CYS A 110 4.40 -1.02 1.04
CA CYS A 110 4.38 -2.46 1.31
C CYS A 110 5.44 -3.17 0.45
N THR A 111 5.82 -4.38 0.87
CA THR A 111 6.76 -5.24 0.14
C THR A 111 6.08 -6.27 -0.77
N ASP A 112 4.77 -6.50 -0.56
CA ASP A 112 4.04 -7.61 -1.17
C ASP A 112 4.75 -8.95 -0.90
N ASN A 113 5.26 -9.63 -1.91
CA ASN A 113 5.94 -10.93 -1.81
C ASN A 113 7.42 -10.80 -1.42
N ALA A 114 7.70 -10.36 -0.19
CA ALA A 114 9.05 -10.07 0.28
C ALA A 114 10.05 -11.19 0.00
N GLY A 115 9.67 -12.44 0.28
CA GLY A 115 10.54 -13.60 0.04
C GLY A 115 10.77 -13.90 -1.45
N LEU A 116 9.76 -13.70 -2.31
CA LEU A 116 9.89 -13.94 -3.76
C LEU A 116 10.71 -12.84 -4.44
N HIS A 117 10.51 -11.60 -4.01
CA HIS A 117 11.16 -10.43 -4.59
C HIS A 117 12.51 -10.12 -3.94
N ASP A 118 12.88 -10.82 -2.86
CA ASP A 118 14.07 -10.56 -2.05
C ASP A 118 14.16 -9.08 -1.65
N VAL A 119 13.11 -8.60 -1.00
CA VAL A 119 12.98 -7.20 -0.60
C VAL A 119 12.50 -7.08 0.84
N ARG A 120 13.00 -6.07 1.54
CA ARG A 120 12.59 -5.70 2.89
C ARG A 120 12.00 -4.30 2.89
N LEU A 121 11.10 -4.01 3.80
CA LEU A 121 10.42 -2.72 3.88
C LEU A 121 11.38 -1.51 4.00
N PRO A 122 12.48 -1.58 4.79
CA PRO A 122 13.46 -0.49 4.81
C PRO A 122 14.08 -0.20 3.45
N PHE A 123 14.31 -1.21 2.62
CA PHE A 123 14.82 -1.03 1.26
C PHE A 123 13.82 -0.28 0.36
N GLU A 124 12.52 -0.56 0.50
CA GLU A 124 11.49 0.20 -0.24
C GLU A 124 11.51 1.68 0.15
N TYR A 125 11.69 1.99 1.44
CA TYR A 125 11.80 3.36 1.92
C TYR A 125 13.05 4.05 1.38
N GLU A 126 14.21 3.41 1.49
CA GLU A 126 15.47 3.91 0.98
C GLU A 126 15.40 4.17 -0.53
N ASN A 127 14.83 3.24 -1.27
CA ASN A 127 14.70 3.34 -2.72
C ASN A 127 13.82 4.54 -3.14
N LEU A 128 12.70 4.75 -2.49
CA LEU A 128 11.83 5.90 -2.75
C LEU A 128 12.49 7.24 -2.42
N LEU A 129 13.27 7.31 -1.33
CA LEU A 129 14.02 8.51 -0.96
C LEU A 129 15.18 8.79 -1.92
N THR A 130 16.00 7.77 -2.21
CA THR A 130 17.20 7.92 -3.06
C THR A 130 16.86 8.20 -4.52
N GLN A 131 15.70 7.73 -4.98
CA GLN A 131 15.20 8.01 -6.33
C GLN A 131 14.38 9.32 -6.41
N ASP A 132 14.32 10.10 -5.34
CA ASP A 132 13.58 11.36 -5.25
C ASP A 132 12.09 11.23 -5.62
N VAL A 133 11.48 10.11 -5.23
CA VAL A 133 10.05 9.86 -5.41
C VAL A 133 9.25 10.60 -4.34
N ILE A 134 9.69 10.48 -3.09
CA ILE A 134 9.13 11.19 -1.93
C ILE A 134 10.24 11.75 -1.07
N GLY A 135 9.95 12.82 -0.32
CA GLY A 135 10.81 13.33 0.74
C GLY A 135 10.54 12.65 2.08
N PHE A 136 11.31 13.02 3.09
CA PHE A 136 11.20 12.44 4.43
C PHE A 136 9.81 12.64 5.07
N ASP A 137 9.20 13.83 4.89
CA ASP A 137 7.85 14.11 5.40
C ASP A 137 6.80 13.19 4.73
N GLY A 138 6.94 12.96 3.42
CA GLY A 138 6.08 12.01 2.70
C GLY A 138 6.24 10.58 3.20
N LEU A 139 7.48 10.16 3.51
CA LEU A 139 7.73 8.85 4.10
C LEU A 139 7.06 8.71 5.47
N GLN A 140 7.18 9.71 6.34
CA GLN A 140 6.52 9.72 7.64
C GLN A 140 4.99 9.68 7.51
N ALA A 141 4.43 10.40 6.53
CA ALA A 141 3.00 10.35 6.25
C ALA A 141 2.55 8.94 5.85
N CYS A 142 3.32 8.24 5.00
CA CYS A 142 3.04 6.86 4.62
C CYS A 142 3.13 5.89 5.80
N GLN A 143 4.12 6.03 6.66
CA GLN A 143 4.23 5.22 7.88
C GLN A 143 3.03 5.44 8.80
N ALA A 144 2.64 6.69 9.04
CA ALA A 144 1.46 7.01 9.84
C ALA A 144 0.18 6.44 9.22
N ALA A 145 0.03 6.49 7.89
CA ALA A 145 -1.08 5.89 7.17
C ALA A 145 -1.12 4.36 7.35
N ALA A 146 0.03 3.67 7.24
CA ALA A 146 0.12 2.23 7.43
C ALA A 146 -0.41 1.81 8.81
N PHE A 147 -0.10 2.57 9.87
CA PHE A 147 -0.64 2.30 11.21
C PHE A 147 -2.13 2.61 11.33
N ARG A 148 -2.60 3.72 10.78
CA ARG A 148 -4.04 4.06 10.81
C ARG A 148 -4.90 2.99 10.15
N HIS A 149 -4.41 2.39 9.08
CA HIS A 149 -5.12 1.41 8.28
C HIS A 149 -4.82 -0.04 8.63
N ALA A 150 -4.01 -0.33 9.65
CA ALA A 150 -3.72 -1.69 10.10
C ALA A 150 -4.97 -2.36 10.70
N PHE A 151 -5.35 -3.54 10.19
CA PHE A 151 -6.56 -4.24 10.64
C PHE A 151 -6.43 -4.93 11.99
N ALA A 152 -5.24 -5.41 12.32
CA ALA A 152 -4.99 -6.23 13.51
C ALA A 152 -4.50 -5.42 14.73
N TRP A 153 -4.46 -4.10 14.60
CA TRP A 153 -3.86 -3.29 15.66
C TRP A 153 -4.88 -3.00 16.76
N PRO A 154 -4.58 -3.30 18.03
CA PRO A 154 -5.43 -2.86 19.11
C PRO A 154 -5.40 -1.34 19.19
N HIS A 155 -6.56 -0.70 19.08
CA HIS A 155 -6.77 0.75 19.09
C HIS A 155 -6.21 1.51 20.32
N GLN A 156 -5.42 0.85 21.17
CA GLN A 156 -4.94 1.35 22.46
C GLN A 156 -3.44 1.68 22.52
N ARG A 157 -2.64 1.37 21.50
CA ARG A 157 -1.22 1.74 21.48
C ARG A 157 -1.00 2.95 20.58
N GLN A 158 -0.33 3.96 21.12
CA GLN A 158 0.06 5.12 20.32
C GLN A 158 1.07 4.67 19.24
N PRO A 159 0.88 5.03 17.96
CA PRO A 159 1.75 4.62 16.87
C PRO A 159 3.24 4.91 17.10
N SER A 160 3.53 6.02 17.78
CA SER A 160 4.91 6.49 18.05
C SER A 160 5.74 5.56 18.96
N SER A 161 5.12 4.85 19.92
CA SER A 161 5.87 3.95 20.81
C SER A 161 6.30 2.67 20.09
N VAL A 162 5.46 2.16 19.20
CA VAL A 162 5.71 0.90 18.47
C VAL A 162 6.75 1.10 17.37
N ILE A 163 6.69 2.23 16.66
CA ILE A 163 7.70 2.57 15.66
C ILE A 163 9.08 2.66 16.31
N ASN A 164 9.17 3.34 17.45
CA ASN A 164 10.44 3.45 18.17
C ASN A 164 10.95 2.10 18.65
N ASP A 165 10.08 1.24 19.19
CA ASP A 165 10.46 -0.09 19.67
C ASP A 165 10.94 -0.98 18.50
N MET A 166 10.24 -1.00 17.37
CA MET A 166 10.64 -1.76 16.17
C MET A 166 11.90 -1.22 15.50
N LEU A 167 12.09 0.10 15.47
CA LEU A 167 13.29 0.72 14.92
C LEU A 167 14.50 0.50 15.83
N MET A 168 14.30 0.50 17.14
CA MET A 168 15.38 0.24 18.10
C MET A 168 15.81 -1.23 18.07
N GLU A 169 14.89 -2.19 18.01
CA GLU A 169 15.21 -3.61 17.82
C GLU A 169 16.02 -3.85 16.53
N GLN A 170 15.66 -3.21 15.42
CA GLN A 170 16.39 -3.38 14.15
C GLN A 170 17.76 -2.70 14.15
N LEU A 171 17.94 -1.61 14.88
CA LEU A 171 19.23 -0.94 15.03
C LEU A 171 20.19 -1.74 15.92
N ASP A 172 19.68 -2.41 16.97
CA ASP A 172 20.49 -3.27 17.84
C ASP A 172 20.96 -4.54 17.10
N ASP A 173 20.13 -5.13 16.23
CA ASP A 173 20.53 -6.25 15.39
C ASP A 173 21.62 -5.87 14.36
N TYR A 174 21.56 -4.64 13.83
CA TYR A 174 22.57 -4.15 12.85
C TYR A 174 23.93 -3.84 13.50
N GLN A 175 23.95 -3.44 14.77
CA GLN A 175 25.20 -3.17 15.51
C GLN A 175 25.87 -4.46 16.05
N GLY A 176 25.12 -5.56 16.12
CA GLY A 176 25.62 -6.86 16.59
C GLY A 176 26.44 -7.63 15.54
N GLU A 177 26.24 -7.38 14.27
CA GLU A 177 26.93 -8.11 13.18
C GLU A 177 28.32 -7.53 12.85
N ASP A 178 28.63 -6.28 13.20
CA ASP A 178 29.92 -5.64 12.88
C ASP A 178 31.01 -5.87 13.97
N SER A 179 30.70 -6.58 15.05
CA SER A 179 31.65 -6.84 16.14
C SER A 179 32.31 -8.23 16.11
N SER A 180 32.13 -8.99 15.04
CA SER A 180 32.69 -10.36 14.89
C SER A 180 33.48 -10.57 13.57
N ALA A 181 34.20 -9.53 13.11
CA ALA A 181 35.16 -9.65 12.01
C ALA A 181 36.60 -9.42 12.49
#